data_fe60ba7b91085b76fdff9d6bc9aa46d6
#
_entry.id   fe60ba7b91085b76fdff9d6bc9aa46d6
#
_cell.length_a   1.000
_cell.length_b   1.000
_cell.length_c   1.000
_cell.angle_alpha   90.00
_cell.angle_beta   90.00
_cell.angle_gamma   90.00
#
_symmetry.space_group_name_H-M   'P 1'
#
loop_
_entity.id
_entity.type
_entity.pdbx_description
1 polymer ?
#
loop_
_entity_poly.entity_id
_entity_poly.type
_entity_poly.pdbx_seq_one_letter_code
_entity_poly.pdbx_strand_id
1 'polypeptide(L)'
;MAIMALNSAATGLRALSEKIDVTANNLANAETTAFKRSRVNFEDLMYLMLKQPGTTNTNGDPSPAGLFVGLGTRISNTQIDTETGPMESTGLPLDVGIQGSGFIPVKILSTVGNGIGYTRNGNFFRNNVGDLIVNINDGYQLIPPINIPPDVPAENVSIGTDGKVEYIRPGTSTKTLAGQIQLANFPNPQGLRLLGGSVYQETEASGPALTGNPGDNGTGTLQSGFLEGSNVDPVKELVGLIKTQRAFELNSQSIQTADQALQTIGNLRRG
;
A
#
# COMPACT_ATOMS: atom_id res chain seq x y z
N MET A 1 -38.52 -6.57 -6.56
CA MET A 1 -37.69 -7.04 -5.42
C MET A 1 -36.58 -7.99 -5.87
N ALA A 2 -36.84 -9.07 -6.60
CA ALA A 2 -35.79 -9.99 -7.07
C ALA A 2 -34.67 -9.32 -7.90
N ILE A 3 -35.00 -8.36 -8.77
CA ILE A 3 -34.02 -7.62 -9.56
C ILE A 3 -33.08 -6.77 -8.66
N MET A 4 -33.60 -6.19 -7.60
CA MET A 4 -32.76 -5.42 -6.65
C MET A 4 -31.80 -6.34 -5.88
N ALA A 5 -32.28 -7.51 -5.44
CA ALA A 5 -31.43 -8.50 -4.79
C ALA A 5 -30.30 -9.01 -5.70
N LEU A 6 -30.61 -9.24 -6.99
CA LEU A 6 -29.62 -9.61 -8.00
C LEU A 6 -28.58 -8.50 -8.21
N ASN A 7 -29.02 -7.25 -8.28
CA ASN A 7 -28.14 -6.10 -8.43
C ASN A 7 -27.20 -5.95 -7.20
N SER A 8 -27.77 -6.02 -6.00
CA SER A 8 -26.97 -5.95 -4.76
C SER A 8 -25.95 -7.10 -4.66
N ALA A 9 -26.34 -8.31 -5.05
CA ALA A 9 -25.43 -9.46 -5.07
C ALA A 9 -24.33 -9.30 -6.16
N ALA A 10 -24.68 -8.77 -7.34
CA ALA A 10 -23.71 -8.53 -8.41
C ALA A 10 -22.67 -7.48 -8.03
N THR A 11 -23.10 -6.36 -7.37
CA THR A 11 -22.17 -5.35 -6.87
C THR A 11 -21.27 -5.93 -5.78
N GLY A 12 -21.81 -6.76 -4.88
CA GLY A 12 -21.04 -7.47 -3.87
C GLY A 12 -20.00 -8.43 -4.46
N LEU A 13 -20.37 -9.21 -5.50
CA LEU A 13 -19.44 -10.11 -6.19
C LEU A 13 -18.26 -9.33 -6.80
N ARG A 14 -18.55 -8.21 -7.49
CA ARG A 14 -17.52 -7.37 -8.08
C ARG A 14 -16.56 -6.83 -7.02
N ALA A 15 -17.10 -6.28 -5.94
CA ALA A 15 -16.31 -5.73 -4.87
C ALA A 15 -15.49 -6.80 -4.12
N LEU A 16 -16.01 -8.02 -3.96
CA LEU A 16 -15.27 -9.15 -3.40
C LEU A 16 -14.17 -9.67 -4.34
N SER A 17 -14.39 -9.66 -5.66
CA SER A 17 -13.35 -10.02 -6.64
C SER A 17 -12.15 -9.08 -6.54
N GLU A 18 -12.39 -7.78 -6.54
CA GLU A 18 -11.30 -6.79 -6.40
C GLU A 18 -10.57 -6.92 -5.05
N LYS A 19 -11.28 -7.28 -3.98
CA LYS A 19 -10.65 -7.58 -2.69
C LYS A 19 -9.78 -8.84 -2.75
N ILE A 20 -10.21 -9.88 -3.46
CA ILE A 20 -9.41 -11.10 -3.69
C ILE A 20 -8.12 -10.72 -4.40
N ASP A 21 -8.20 -9.90 -5.46
CA ASP A 21 -7.04 -9.47 -6.24
C ASP A 21 -6.03 -8.70 -5.37
N VAL A 22 -6.49 -7.76 -4.55
CA VAL A 22 -5.62 -7.00 -3.63
C VAL A 22 -5.00 -7.92 -2.57
N THR A 23 -5.78 -8.84 -1.99
CA THR A 23 -5.25 -9.80 -0.99
C THR A 23 -4.24 -10.76 -1.61
N ALA A 24 -4.48 -11.22 -2.84
CA ALA A 24 -3.54 -12.06 -3.58
C ALA A 24 -2.23 -11.30 -3.90
N ASN A 25 -2.33 -10.02 -4.26
CA ASN A 25 -1.16 -9.17 -4.47
C ASN A 25 -0.37 -8.98 -3.16
N ASN A 26 -1.02 -8.73 -2.03
CA ASN A 26 -0.36 -8.66 -0.73
C ASN A 26 0.39 -9.97 -0.42
N LEU A 27 -0.27 -11.11 -0.60
CA LEU A 27 0.32 -12.42 -0.34
C LEU A 27 1.52 -12.70 -1.25
N ALA A 28 1.43 -12.39 -2.53
CA ALA A 28 2.52 -12.54 -3.48
C ALA A 28 3.75 -11.70 -3.12
N ASN A 29 3.56 -10.57 -2.44
CA ASN A 29 4.61 -9.66 -2.02
C ASN A 29 4.95 -9.76 -0.52
N ALA A 30 4.59 -10.87 0.13
CA ALA A 30 4.87 -11.06 1.55
C ALA A 30 6.38 -11.12 1.88
N GLU A 31 7.22 -11.54 0.92
CA GLU A 31 8.68 -11.59 1.06
C GLU A 31 9.40 -10.45 0.30
N THR A 32 8.64 -9.51 -0.27
CA THR A 32 9.23 -8.38 -1.01
C THR A 32 9.71 -7.31 -0.04
N THR A 33 11.00 -6.95 -0.11
CA THR A 33 11.61 -5.90 0.73
C THR A 33 10.86 -4.57 0.62
N ALA A 34 10.57 -3.97 1.76
CA ALA A 34 9.87 -2.69 1.90
C ALA A 34 8.49 -2.63 1.25
N PHE A 35 7.87 -3.78 0.97
CA PHE A 35 6.50 -3.80 0.47
C PHE A 35 5.52 -3.35 1.57
N LYS A 36 4.52 -2.59 1.16
CA LYS A 36 3.45 -2.11 2.03
C LYS A 36 2.12 -2.70 1.61
N ARG A 37 1.46 -3.36 2.55
CA ARG A 37 0.14 -3.96 2.39
C ARG A 37 -0.88 -2.93 1.93
N SER A 38 -1.72 -3.31 0.99
CA SER A 38 -2.88 -2.54 0.58
C SER A 38 -4.16 -3.12 1.17
N ARG A 39 -5.06 -2.25 1.63
CA ARG A 39 -6.38 -2.61 2.16
C ARG A 39 -7.48 -2.01 1.30
N VAL A 40 -8.51 -2.81 1.03
CA VAL A 40 -9.71 -2.37 0.31
C VAL A 40 -10.73 -1.85 1.30
N ASN A 41 -11.23 -0.64 1.08
CA ASN A 41 -12.34 -0.04 1.83
C ASN A 41 -13.62 -0.11 1.02
N PHE A 42 -14.69 -0.60 1.67
CA PHE A 42 -16.02 -0.72 1.08
C PHE A 42 -16.90 0.42 1.58
N GLU A 43 -17.84 0.81 0.74
CA GLU A 43 -18.94 1.69 1.13
C GLU A 43 -20.24 1.14 0.58
N ASP A 44 -21.33 1.40 1.28
CA ASP A 44 -22.68 1.04 0.85
C ASP A 44 -23.17 2.04 -0.21
N LEU A 45 -24.03 1.56 -1.09
CA LEU A 45 -24.72 2.38 -2.08
C LEU A 45 -25.98 2.98 -1.47
N MET A 46 -26.56 3.96 -2.18
CA MET A 46 -27.78 4.64 -1.76
C MET A 46 -28.90 3.65 -1.43
N TYR A 47 -29.80 4.08 -0.52
CA TYR A 47 -30.97 3.32 -0.15
C TYR A 47 -32.20 3.83 -0.92
N LEU A 48 -32.99 2.91 -1.44
CA LEU A 48 -34.31 3.21 -1.96
C LEU A 48 -35.29 3.27 -0.78
N MET A 49 -35.92 4.42 -0.59
CA MET A 49 -36.95 4.62 0.42
C MET A 49 -38.28 4.18 -0.15
N LEU A 50 -38.86 3.09 0.35
CA LEU A 50 -40.18 2.57 -0.03
C LEU A 50 -41.27 3.10 0.86
N LYS A 51 -40.97 3.43 2.14
CA LYS A 51 -41.87 4.05 3.07
C LYS A 51 -41.09 5.07 3.91
N GLN A 52 -41.63 6.30 3.97
CA GLN A 52 -41.03 7.36 4.76
C GLN A 52 -41.35 7.19 6.25
N PRO A 53 -40.41 7.36 7.17
CA PRO A 53 -40.68 7.42 8.59
C PRO A 53 -41.55 8.62 8.92
N GLY A 54 -42.40 8.49 9.93
CA GLY A 54 -43.32 9.57 10.35
C GLY A 54 -44.60 9.70 9.55
N THR A 55 -44.87 8.82 8.55
CA THR A 55 -46.15 8.76 7.87
C THR A 55 -47.22 8.28 8.86
N THR A 56 -48.30 9.03 8.97
CA THR A 56 -49.45 8.68 9.85
C THR A 56 -50.23 7.49 9.31
N ASN A 57 -50.54 6.56 10.19
CA ASN A 57 -51.46 5.45 9.92
C ASN A 57 -52.88 5.94 9.83
N THR A 58 -53.82 5.08 9.39
CA THR A 58 -55.28 5.38 9.32
C THR A 58 -55.84 5.85 10.64
N ASN A 59 -55.22 5.55 11.77
CA ASN A 59 -55.61 5.95 13.12
C ASN A 59 -54.95 7.27 13.60
N GLY A 60 -54.11 7.93 12.73
CA GLY A 60 -53.45 9.18 13.08
C GLY A 60 -52.11 9.04 13.80
N ASP A 61 -51.67 7.81 14.11
CA ASP A 61 -50.39 7.56 14.78
C ASP A 61 -49.21 7.59 13.79
N PRO A 62 -48.11 8.31 14.10
CA PRO A 62 -46.94 8.34 13.24
C PRO A 62 -46.20 7.00 13.23
N SER A 63 -45.85 6.51 12.05
CA SER A 63 -45.02 5.29 11.89
C SER A 63 -43.62 5.54 12.44
N PRO A 64 -43.14 4.73 13.43
CA PRO A 64 -41.86 4.96 14.07
C PRO A 64 -40.65 4.66 13.15
N ALA A 65 -40.82 3.87 12.07
CA ALA A 65 -39.76 3.45 11.17
C ALA A 65 -40.21 3.53 9.70
N GLY A 66 -39.24 3.88 8.83
CA GLY A 66 -39.39 3.79 7.39
C GLY A 66 -38.95 2.41 6.85
N LEU A 67 -39.24 2.18 5.57
CA LEU A 67 -38.75 0.98 4.86
C LEU A 67 -37.72 1.40 3.82
N PHE A 68 -36.48 0.99 4.02
CA PHE A 68 -35.33 1.29 3.15
C PHE A 68 -34.77 -0.01 2.59
N VAL A 69 -34.40 0.00 1.30
CA VAL A 69 -33.76 -1.14 0.62
C VAL A 69 -32.43 -0.64 0.06
N GLY A 70 -31.30 -1.25 0.49
CA GLY A 70 -29.97 -0.95 0.00
C GLY A 70 -29.78 -1.42 -1.44
N LEU A 71 -29.00 -0.66 -2.23
CA LEU A 71 -28.70 -0.97 -3.63
C LEU A 71 -27.40 -1.76 -3.81
N GLY A 72 -26.73 -2.12 -2.70
CA GLY A 72 -25.51 -2.90 -2.72
C GLY A 72 -24.31 -2.17 -2.16
N THR A 73 -23.11 -2.54 -2.62
CA THR A 73 -21.81 -2.02 -2.16
C THR A 73 -20.90 -1.68 -3.32
N ARG A 74 -19.95 -0.78 -3.07
CA ARG A 74 -18.84 -0.51 -3.98
C ARG A 74 -17.53 -0.39 -3.21
N ILE A 75 -16.40 -0.46 -3.92
CA ILE A 75 -15.11 -0.09 -3.36
C ILE A 75 -14.97 1.42 -3.42
N SER A 76 -14.65 2.00 -2.28
CA SER A 76 -14.36 3.43 -2.15
C SER A 76 -12.94 3.73 -2.59
N ASN A 77 -11.98 3.02 -1.99
CA ASN A 77 -10.55 3.17 -2.30
C ASN A 77 -9.75 1.92 -1.86
N THR A 78 -8.49 1.90 -2.30
CA THR A 78 -7.44 1.05 -1.74
C THR A 78 -6.49 1.93 -0.93
N GLN A 79 -6.24 1.55 0.30
CA GLN A 79 -5.43 2.28 1.26
C GLN A 79 -4.14 1.52 1.55
N ILE A 80 -3.00 2.21 1.45
CA ILE A 80 -1.69 1.65 1.81
C ILE A 80 -1.54 1.70 3.33
N ASP A 81 -1.08 0.60 3.89
CA ASP A 81 -0.69 0.52 5.29
C ASP A 81 0.78 0.91 5.41
N THR A 82 1.05 2.05 6.05
CA THR A 82 2.40 2.61 6.17
C THR A 82 3.13 2.15 7.44
N GLU A 83 2.56 1.23 8.21
CA GLU A 83 3.25 0.65 9.37
C GLU A 83 4.59 0.02 8.95
N THR A 84 5.58 0.15 9.83
CA THR A 84 6.92 -0.43 9.60
C THR A 84 6.82 -1.96 9.65
N GLY A 85 7.41 -2.62 8.65
CA GLY A 85 7.55 -4.07 8.62
C GLY A 85 8.62 -4.58 9.60
N PRO A 86 8.79 -5.89 9.73
CA PRO A 86 9.87 -6.47 10.53
C PRO A 86 11.22 -6.06 9.95
N MET A 87 12.19 -5.80 10.85
CA MET A 87 13.57 -5.51 10.45
C MET A 87 14.36 -6.82 10.39
N GLU A 88 14.91 -7.13 9.23
CA GLU A 88 15.70 -8.32 8.98
C GLU A 88 17.19 -7.97 8.91
N SER A 89 18.02 -8.66 9.69
CA SER A 89 19.46 -8.44 9.67
C SER A 89 20.08 -9.16 8.48
N THR A 90 20.71 -8.39 7.60
CA THR A 90 21.44 -8.93 6.44
C THR A 90 22.96 -8.97 6.67
N GLY A 91 23.45 -8.17 7.63
CA GLY A 91 24.88 -8.03 7.89
C GLY A 91 25.66 -7.31 6.79
N LEU A 92 24.99 -6.80 5.74
CA LEU A 92 25.63 -6.07 4.66
C LEU A 92 25.70 -4.58 5.00
N PRO A 93 26.87 -3.91 4.89
CA PRO A 93 27.03 -2.52 5.31
C PRO A 93 26.20 -1.50 4.53
N LEU A 94 25.84 -1.84 3.28
CA LEU A 94 25.07 -0.98 2.38
C LEU A 94 23.56 -1.20 2.51
N ASP A 95 23.13 -2.20 3.27
CA ASP A 95 21.71 -2.39 3.56
C ASP A 95 21.28 -1.49 4.71
N VAL A 96 20.20 -0.78 4.52
CA VAL A 96 19.70 0.20 5.48
C VAL A 96 18.20 0.06 5.69
N GLY A 97 17.81 -0.24 6.91
CA GLY A 97 16.40 -0.20 7.31
C GLY A 97 16.01 1.16 7.87
N ILE A 98 14.79 1.60 7.61
CA ILE A 98 14.20 2.82 8.19
C ILE A 98 13.36 2.42 9.41
N GLN A 99 13.81 2.82 10.59
CA GLN A 99 13.05 2.63 11.81
C GLN A 99 12.17 3.84 12.09
N GLY A 100 10.87 3.72 11.82
CA GLY A 100 9.90 4.81 11.95
C GLY A 100 9.38 5.33 10.62
N SER A 101 8.91 6.58 10.62
CA SER A 101 8.29 7.22 9.44
C SER A 101 9.34 7.83 8.53
N GLY A 102 9.09 7.79 7.22
CA GLY A 102 9.94 8.42 6.21
C GLY A 102 10.20 7.54 5.01
N PHE A 103 10.62 8.17 3.93
CA PHE A 103 10.95 7.55 2.65
C PHE A 103 12.28 8.13 2.17
N ILE A 104 13.05 7.35 1.45
CA ILE A 104 14.29 7.78 0.83
C ILE A 104 13.96 8.37 -0.54
N PRO A 105 14.32 9.64 -0.81
CA PRO A 105 14.11 10.24 -2.11
C PRO A 105 15.12 9.69 -3.13
N VAL A 106 14.61 9.29 -4.29
CA VAL A 106 15.39 8.73 -5.39
C VAL A 106 15.04 9.43 -6.70
N LYS A 107 16.00 9.48 -7.59
CA LYS A 107 15.82 10.06 -8.92
C LYS A 107 15.21 8.99 -9.83
N ILE A 108 14.02 9.28 -10.34
CA ILE A 108 13.32 8.47 -11.34
C ILE A 108 13.34 9.18 -12.71
N LEU A 109 12.79 8.52 -13.75
CA LEU A 109 12.64 9.14 -15.05
C LEU A 109 11.81 10.43 -14.97
N SER A 110 12.31 11.50 -15.56
CA SER A 110 11.70 12.84 -15.53
C SER A 110 10.31 12.91 -16.21
N THR A 111 9.94 11.89 -16.99
CA THR A 111 8.61 11.77 -17.60
C THR A 111 7.51 11.40 -16.58
N VAL A 112 7.90 10.97 -15.38
CA VAL A 112 6.99 10.59 -14.31
C VAL A 112 7.12 11.59 -13.16
N GLY A 113 6.12 12.43 -12.97
CA GLY A 113 6.15 13.49 -11.95
C GLY A 113 7.30 14.46 -12.15
N ASN A 114 7.87 14.95 -11.04
CA ASN A 114 9.02 15.88 -11.05
C ASN A 114 10.37 15.14 -11.18
N GLY A 115 10.39 13.86 -11.60
CA GLY A 115 11.60 13.06 -11.66
C GLY A 115 12.10 12.59 -10.28
N ILE A 116 11.28 12.75 -9.23
CA ILE A 116 11.59 12.31 -7.86
C ILE A 116 10.61 11.20 -7.49
N GLY A 117 11.15 10.09 -7.05
CA GLY A 117 10.43 9.00 -6.43
C GLY A 117 10.84 8.87 -4.97
N TYR A 118 10.04 8.15 -4.22
CA TYR A 118 10.25 7.91 -2.80
C TYR A 118 10.18 6.41 -2.53
N THR A 119 11.12 5.86 -1.79
CA THR A 119 11.14 4.43 -1.50
C THR A 119 11.47 4.17 -0.04
N ARG A 120 11.04 3.02 0.48
CA ARG A 120 11.51 2.51 1.78
C ARG A 120 12.52 1.38 1.61
N ASN A 121 12.77 0.98 0.35
CA ASN A 121 13.78 -0.04 0.07
C ASN A 121 15.18 0.56 0.28
N GLY A 122 15.89 0.09 1.28
CA GLY A 122 17.24 0.52 1.60
C GLY A 122 18.30 -0.48 1.16
N ASN A 123 17.99 -1.37 0.22
CA ASN A 123 18.99 -2.24 -0.39
C ASN A 123 19.77 -1.41 -1.42
N PHE A 124 20.91 -0.88 -0.99
CA PHE A 124 21.76 -0.02 -1.81
C PHE A 124 22.84 -0.82 -2.51
N PHE A 125 23.05 -0.44 -3.76
CA PHE A 125 24.13 -0.94 -4.59
C PHE A 125 25.03 0.20 -5.03
N ARG A 126 26.27 -0.11 -5.32
CA ARG A 126 27.20 0.84 -5.91
C ARG A 126 27.34 0.54 -7.40
N ASN A 127 27.15 1.56 -8.24
CA ASN A 127 27.39 1.45 -9.67
C ASN A 127 28.91 1.53 -9.99
N ASN A 128 29.28 1.38 -11.26
CA ASN A 128 30.68 1.42 -11.72
C ASN A 128 31.35 2.79 -11.56
N VAL A 129 30.55 3.86 -11.39
CA VAL A 129 31.04 5.25 -11.17
C VAL A 129 31.24 5.54 -9.68
N GLY A 130 30.67 4.69 -8.81
CA GLY A 130 30.74 4.86 -7.37
C GLY A 130 29.45 5.44 -6.74
N ASP A 131 28.42 5.75 -7.52
CA ASP A 131 27.18 6.28 -6.96
C ASP A 131 26.36 5.19 -6.29
N LEU A 132 25.73 5.53 -5.17
CA LEU A 132 24.75 4.67 -4.53
C LEU A 132 23.43 4.72 -5.29
N ILE A 133 22.94 3.54 -5.64
CA ILE A 133 21.67 3.32 -6.35
C ILE A 133 20.79 2.36 -5.55
N VAL A 134 19.48 2.53 -5.71
CA VAL A 134 18.46 1.61 -5.21
C VAL A 134 17.90 0.83 -6.39
N ASN A 135 17.57 -0.43 -6.18
CA ASN A 135 17.03 -1.32 -7.20
C ASN A 135 17.97 -1.52 -8.41
N ILE A 136 18.56 -2.71 -8.48
CA ILE A 136 19.55 -3.05 -9.51
C ILE A 136 19.02 -2.90 -10.94
N ASN A 137 17.73 -3.21 -11.15
CA ASN A 137 17.15 -3.21 -12.50
C ASN A 137 16.97 -1.80 -13.06
N ASP A 138 16.52 -0.85 -12.23
CA ASP A 138 16.19 0.50 -12.65
C ASP A 138 17.30 1.52 -12.34
N GLY A 139 18.19 1.17 -11.40
CA GLY A 139 19.37 1.97 -11.04
C GLY A 139 19.04 3.37 -10.52
N TYR A 140 18.00 3.51 -9.70
CA TYR A 140 17.58 4.80 -9.16
C TYR A 140 18.64 5.39 -8.24
N GLN A 141 19.18 6.56 -8.59
CA GLN A 141 20.12 7.30 -7.77
C GLN A 141 19.44 7.93 -6.55
N LEU A 142 20.13 7.95 -5.41
CA LEU A 142 19.68 8.70 -4.23
C LEU A 142 19.68 10.20 -4.48
N ILE A 143 18.81 10.90 -3.77
CA ILE A 143 18.79 12.35 -3.70
C ILE A 143 18.98 12.78 -2.22
N PRO A 144 20.07 13.51 -1.89
CA PRO A 144 21.18 13.95 -2.72
C PRO A 144 22.06 12.77 -3.19
N PRO A 145 22.76 12.89 -4.33
CA PRO A 145 23.63 11.84 -4.83
C PRO A 145 24.81 11.61 -3.86
N ILE A 146 25.09 10.35 -3.57
CA ILE A 146 26.18 9.94 -2.69
C ILE A 146 27.12 9.09 -3.51
N ASN A 147 28.39 9.52 -3.59
CA ASN A 147 29.42 8.84 -4.36
C ASN A 147 30.47 8.26 -3.42
N ILE A 148 30.71 6.96 -3.57
CA ILE A 148 31.76 6.20 -2.86
C ILE A 148 32.77 5.74 -3.91
N PRO A 149 34.05 6.18 -3.82
CA PRO A 149 35.06 5.80 -4.79
C PRO A 149 35.14 4.27 -5.01
N PRO A 150 35.34 3.80 -6.25
CA PRO A 150 35.36 2.38 -6.57
C PRO A 150 36.52 1.60 -5.93
N ASP A 151 37.56 2.29 -5.50
CA ASP A 151 38.73 1.75 -4.80
C ASP A 151 38.45 1.35 -3.34
N VAL A 152 37.29 1.76 -2.78
CA VAL A 152 36.90 1.45 -1.40
C VAL A 152 36.07 0.15 -1.37
N PRO A 153 36.49 -0.88 -0.62
CA PRO A 153 35.66 -2.08 -0.39
C PRO A 153 34.37 -1.73 0.32
N ALA A 154 33.28 -2.44 0.04
CA ALA A 154 31.98 -2.19 0.70
C ALA A 154 32.03 -2.36 2.22
N GLU A 155 32.92 -3.22 2.71
CA GLU A 155 33.15 -3.48 4.15
C GLU A 155 33.70 -2.26 4.90
N ASN A 156 34.35 -1.34 4.19
CA ASN A 156 34.92 -0.11 4.74
C ASN A 156 33.96 1.07 4.68
N VAL A 157 32.70 0.84 4.34
CA VAL A 157 31.63 1.83 4.34
C VAL A 157 30.81 1.66 5.61
N SER A 158 30.52 2.75 6.29
CA SER A 158 29.66 2.77 7.46
C SER A 158 28.57 3.80 7.29
N ILE A 159 27.33 3.42 7.59
CA ILE A 159 26.16 4.32 7.54
C ILE A 159 25.68 4.53 8.97
N GLY A 160 25.68 5.79 9.39
CA GLY A 160 25.24 6.18 10.73
C GLY A 160 23.72 6.22 10.84
N THR A 161 23.22 6.21 12.09
CA THR A 161 21.79 6.35 12.39
C THR A 161 21.22 7.71 11.96
N ASP A 162 22.09 8.71 11.84
CA ASP A 162 21.82 10.07 11.35
C ASP A 162 21.89 10.18 9.80
N GLY A 163 22.12 9.06 9.11
CA GLY A 163 22.20 8.98 7.66
C GLY A 163 23.55 9.39 7.06
N LYS A 164 24.54 9.70 7.87
CA LYS A 164 25.89 9.97 7.35
C LYS A 164 26.53 8.71 6.79
N VAL A 165 26.97 8.80 5.55
CA VAL A 165 27.71 7.73 4.86
C VAL A 165 29.19 8.10 4.92
N GLU A 166 29.94 7.30 5.66
CA GLU A 166 31.38 7.45 5.83
C GLU A 166 32.11 6.26 5.23
N TYR A 167 33.29 6.49 4.68
CA TYR A 167 34.14 5.41 4.18
C TYR A 167 35.59 5.60 4.61
N ILE A 168 36.32 4.48 4.67
CA ILE A 168 37.75 4.45 4.97
C ILE A 168 38.48 3.95 3.72
N ARG A 169 39.41 4.76 3.17
CA ARG A 169 40.23 4.34 2.04
C ARG A 169 41.27 3.29 2.46
N PRO A 170 41.57 2.29 1.63
CA PRO A 170 42.66 1.37 1.87
C PRO A 170 43.96 2.13 2.09
N GLY A 171 44.67 1.79 3.17
CA GLY A 171 45.92 2.43 3.57
C GLY A 171 45.77 3.73 4.37
N THR A 172 44.56 4.16 4.71
CA THR A 172 44.31 5.33 5.53
C THR A 172 43.41 4.90 6.70
N SER A 173 43.61 5.45 7.90
CA SER A 173 42.76 5.22 9.07
C SER A 173 41.72 6.33 9.30
N THR A 174 41.67 7.33 8.43
CA THR A 174 40.76 8.46 8.57
C THR A 174 39.43 8.18 7.86
N LYS A 175 38.34 8.37 8.57
CA LYS A 175 36.98 8.34 8.01
C LYS A 175 36.73 9.57 7.16
N THR A 176 36.22 9.36 5.96
CA THR A 176 35.85 10.43 5.02
C THR A 176 34.34 10.39 4.82
N LEU A 177 33.68 11.54 4.94
CA LEU A 177 32.24 11.66 4.69
C LEU A 177 32.01 11.64 3.17
N ALA A 178 31.18 10.70 2.68
CA ALA A 178 30.74 10.62 1.29
C ALA A 178 29.51 11.48 1.03
N GLY A 179 28.62 11.56 2.02
CA GLY A 179 27.36 12.30 1.93
C GLY A 179 26.43 11.92 3.07
N GLN A 180 25.19 12.41 3.00
CA GLN A 180 24.16 12.11 3.99
C GLN A 180 22.86 11.71 3.29
N ILE A 181 22.32 10.57 3.70
CA ILE A 181 21.01 10.10 3.27
C ILE A 181 19.95 10.96 3.95
N GLN A 182 19.06 11.53 3.16
CA GLN A 182 17.91 12.28 3.66
C GLN A 182 16.66 11.41 3.65
N LEU A 183 15.73 11.71 4.54
CA LEU A 183 14.41 11.13 4.57
C LEU A 183 13.37 12.19 4.23
N ALA A 184 12.34 11.78 3.51
CA ALA A 184 11.17 12.59 3.21
C ALA A 184 9.98 12.06 3.99
N ASN A 185 9.24 12.92 4.66
CA ASN A 185 7.97 12.59 5.30
C ASN A 185 6.83 13.32 4.60
N PHE A 186 5.63 12.75 4.65
CA PHE A 186 4.44 13.30 4.01
C PHE A 186 3.34 13.54 5.04
N PRO A 187 2.57 14.65 4.92
CA PRO A 187 1.39 14.88 5.75
C PRO A 187 0.35 13.76 5.61
N ASN A 188 0.19 13.21 4.40
CA ASN A 188 -0.70 12.09 4.13
C ASN A 188 0.01 11.03 3.27
N PRO A 189 0.73 10.07 3.89
CA PRO A 189 1.43 9.01 3.14
C PRO A 189 0.51 8.10 2.33
N GLN A 190 -0.78 8.02 2.71
CA GLN A 190 -1.77 7.20 2.01
C GLN A 190 -2.17 7.77 0.65
N GLY A 191 -1.94 9.07 0.44
CA GLY A 191 -2.16 9.77 -0.82
C GLY A 191 -1.04 9.56 -1.86
N LEU A 192 0.03 8.87 -1.52
CA LEU A 192 1.12 8.58 -2.45
C LEU A 192 0.66 7.63 -3.57
N ARG A 193 1.13 7.87 -4.78
CA ARG A 193 0.89 7.00 -5.93
C ARG A 193 1.96 5.91 -6.00
N LEU A 194 1.52 4.65 -6.12
CA LEU A 194 2.40 3.52 -6.35
C LEU A 194 2.87 3.50 -7.82
N LEU A 195 4.17 3.41 -8.03
CA LEU A 195 4.78 3.26 -9.37
C LEU A 195 5.21 1.81 -9.66
N GLY A 196 5.31 0.97 -8.63
CA GLY A 196 5.91 -0.36 -8.68
C GLY A 196 7.36 -0.33 -8.16
N GLY A 197 7.96 -1.52 -7.94
CA GLY A 197 9.33 -1.64 -7.42
C GLY A 197 9.54 -1.01 -6.03
N SER A 198 8.50 -0.95 -5.20
CA SER A 198 8.50 -0.27 -3.89
C SER A 198 8.81 1.24 -3.99
N VAL A 199 8.50 1.86 -5.13
CA VAL A 199 8.66 3.30 -5.37
C VAL A 199 7.31 4.00 -5.38
N TYR A 200 7.26 5.12 -4.71
CA TYR A 200 6.08 5.97 -4.55
C TYR A 200 6.32 7.34 -5.20
N GLN A 201 5.26 7.97 -5.63
CA GLN A 201 5.28 9.31 -6.20
C GLN A 201 4.41 10.24 -5.37
N GLU A 202 4.89 11.46 -5.18
CA GLU A 202 4.13 12.56 -4.58
C GLU A 202 2.91 12.92 -5.43
N THR A 203 1.80 13.22 -4.77
CA THR A 203 0.56 13.70 -5.38
C THR A 203 0.03 14.90 -4.61
N GLU A 204 -0.96 15.59 -5.16
CA GLU A 204 -1.66 16.66 -4.43
C GLU A 204 -2.33 16.14 -3.14
N ALA A 205 -2.77 14.87 -3.14
CA ALA A 205 -3.40 14.26 -1.97
C ALA A 205 -2.41 13.88 -0.86
N SER A 206 -1.15 13.60 -1.20
CA SER A 206 -0.09 13.34 -0.20
C SER A 206 0.41 14.60 0.48
N GLY A 207 0.24 15.75 -0.19
CA GLY A 207 0.94 16.98 0.16
C GLY A 207 2.42 16.96 -0.21
N PRO A 208 3.13 18.08 -0.03
CA PRO A 208 4.54 18.20 -0.38
C PRO A 208 5.44 17.37 0.53
N ALA A 209 6.52 16.85 -0.04
CA ALA A 209 7.54 16.12 0.71
C ALA A 209 8.28 17.04 1.68
N LEU A 210 8.29 16.69 2.95
CA LEU A 210 9.10 17.36 3.98
C LEU A 210 10.41 16.59 4.14
N THR A 211 11.44 17.06 3.48
CA THR A 211 12.78 16.44 3.55
C THR A 211 13.55 16.90 4.76
N GLY A 212 14.25 15.97 5.41
CA GLY A 212 15.09 16.24 6.59
C GLY A 212 16.14 15.16 6.80
N ASN A 213 17.00 15.37 7.78
CA ASN A 213 17.93 14.33 8.18
C ASN A 213 17.20 13.27 9.03
N PRO A 214 17.66 12.01 9.01
CA PRO A 214 17.10 10.97 9.88
C PRO A 214 17.14 11.39 11.36
N GLY A 215 16.01 11.23 12.06
CA GLY A 215 15.82 11.65 13.44
C GLY A 215 15.30 13.07 13.63
N ASP A 216 15.30 13.91 12.57
CA ASP A 216 14.76 15.27 12.64
C ASP A 216 13.30 15.31 12.16
N ASN A 217 12.53 16.31 12.59
CA ASN A 217 11.18 16.62 12.07
C ASN A 217 10.19 15.44 12.04
N GLY A 218 10.31 14.49 12.97
CA GLY A 218 9.42 13.31 13.01
C GLY A 218 9.75 12.24 11.96
N THR A 219 10.91 12.34 11.30
CA THR A 219 11.45 11.25 10.48
C THR A 219 12.05 10.16 11.37
N GLY A 220 12.00 8.92 10.91
CA GLY A 220 12.66 7.79 11.56
C GLY A 220 14.17 7.89 11.53
N THR A 221 14.84 6.93 12.17
CA THR A 221 16.28 6.74 12.15
C THR A 221 16.66 5.63 11.18
N LEU A 222 17.92 5.64 10.74
CA LEU A 222 18.45 4.59 9.87
C LEU A 222 19.18 3.53 10.68
N GLN A 223 19.06 2.28 10.26
CA GLN A 223 19.77 1.16 10.85
C GLN A 223 20.55 0.43 9.76
N SER A 224 21.87 0.51 9.80
CA SER A 224 22.76 -0.19 8.86
C SER A 224 22.81 -1.69 9.14
N GLY A 225 22.96 -2.51 8.11
CA GLY A 225 22.96 -3.96 8.19
C GLY A 225 21.59 -4.60 8.34
N PHE A 226 20.53 -3.85 8.14
CA PHE A 226 19.14 -4.32 8.21
C PHE A 226 18.37 -3.87 6.97
N LEU A 227 17.39 -4.67 6.58
CA LEU A 227 16.37 -4.31 5.59
C LEU A 227 15.00 -4.36 6.23
N GLU A 228 14.11 -3.51 5.77
CA GLU A 228 12.71 -3.57 6.15
C GLU A 228 12.01 -4.66 5.33
N GLY A 229 11.49 -5.69 5.99
CA GLY A 229 10.65 -6.70 5.36
C GLY A 229 9.26 -6.15 4.98
N SER A 230 8.48 -6.98 4.31
CA SER A 230 7.07 -6.68 4.03
C SER A 230 6.27 -6.58 5.34
N ASN A 231 5.34 -5.63 5.43
CA ASN A 231 4.41 -5.55 6.57
C ASN A 231 3.18 -6.46 6.39
N VAL A 232 3.21 -7.36 5.41
CA VAL A 232 2.18 -8.37 5.17
C VAL A 232 2.35 -9.54 6.14
N ASP A 233 1.29 -9.90 6.83
CA ASP A 233 1.21 -11.15 7.60
C ASP A 233 0.55 -12.22 6.70
N PRO A 234 1.32 -13.20 6.17
CA PRO A 234 0.78 -14.18 5.22
C PRO A 234 -0.39 -15.00 5.80
N VAL A 235 -0.36 -15.29 7.10
CA VAL A 235 -1.40 -16.08 7.74
C VAL A 235 -2.71 -15.30 7.82
N LYS A 236 -2.65 -14.02 8.19
CA LYS A 236 -3.82 -13.14 8.23
C LYS A 236 -4.40 -12.92 6.82
N GLU A 237 -3.55 -12.72 5.82
CA GLU A 237 -3.99 -12.55 4.43
C GLU A 237 -4.63 -13.84 3.89
N LEU A 238 -4.08 -15.03 4.16
CA LEU A 238 -4.68 -16.31 3.79
C LEU A 238 -6.06 -16.51 4.42
N VAL A 239 -6.20 -16.25 5.72
CA VAL A 239 -7.50 -16.33 6.41
C VAL A 239 -8.48 -15.31 5.81
N GLY A 240 -8.00 -14.11 5.50
CA GLY A 240 -8.76 -13.06 4.81
C GLY A 240 -9.25 -13.51 3.43
N LEU A 241 -8.37 -14.14 2.66
CA LEU A 241 -8.67 -14.71 1.34
C LEU A 241 -9.75 -15.78 1.42
N ILE A 242 -9.61 -16.75 2.33
CA ILE A 242 -10.61 -17.82 2.53
C ILE A 242 -11.98 -17.23 2.89
N LYS A 243 -12.02 -16.25 3.82
CA LYS A 243 -13.27 -15.57 4.18
C LYS A 243 -13.91 -14.85 3.00
N THR A 244 -13.09 -14.19 2.16
CA THR A 244 -13.57 -13.46 0.99
C THR A 244 -14.07 -14.41 -0.10
N GLN A 245 -13.36 -15.52 -0.33
CA GLN A 245 -13.81 -16.58 -1.24
C GLN A 245 -15.14 -17.20 -0.81
N ARG A 246 -15.30 -17.50 0.48
CA ARG A 246 -16.57 -17.99 1.01
C ARG A 246 -17.73 -17.00 0.85
N ALA A 247 -17.45 -15.70 1.08
CA ALA A 247 -18.45 -14.67 0.85
C ALA A 247 -18.82 -14.55 -0.65
N PHE A 248 -17.83 -14.71 -1.53
CA PHE A 248 -18.04 -14.74 -2.98
C PHE A 248 -18.92 -15.93 -3.40
N GLU A 249 -18.62 -17.14 -2.89
CA GLU A 249 -19.44 -18.35 -3.15
C GLU A 249 -20.88 -18.14 -2.70
N LEU A 250 -21.11 -17.62 -1.48
CA LEU A 250 -22.44 -17.37 -0.93
C LEU A 250 -23.22 -16.34 -1.77
N ASN A 251 -22.57 -15.26 -2.22
CA ASN A 251 -23.19 -14.28 -3.10
C ASN A 251 -23.52 -14.86 -4.48
N SER A 252 -22.65 -15.69 -5.04
CA SER A 252 -22.91 -16.40 -6.29
C SER A 252 -24.11 -17.34 -6.16
N GLN A 253 -24.18 -18.07 -5.05
CA GLN A 253 -25.30 -18.97 -4.76
C GLN A 253 -26.63 -18.20 -4.58
N SER A 254 -26.57 -16.99 -3.99
CA SER A 254 -27.73 -16.10 -3.87
C SER A 254 -28.26 -15.64 -5.24
N ILE A 255 -27.36 -15.39 -6.19
CA ILE A 255 -27.76 -15.05 -7.58
C ILE A 255 -28.44 -16.25 -8.26
N GLN A 256 -27.87 -17.46 -8.11
CA GLN A 256 -28.44 -18.67 -8.70
C GLN A 256 -29.84 -18.96 -8.14
N THR A 257 -30.03 -18.84 -6.82
CA THR A 257 -31.35 -19.03 -6.21
C THR A 257 -32.37 -17.99 -6.63
N ALA A 258 -31.95 -16.72 -6.80
CA ALA A 258 -32.81 -15.66 -7.30
C ALA A 258 -33.20 -15.89 -8.78
N ASP A 259 -32.27 -16.37 -9.61
CA ASP A 259 -32.55 -16.71 -11.00
C ASP A 259 -33.53 -17.90 -11.12
N GLN A 260 -33.34 -18.95 -10.33
CA GLN A 260 -34.27 -20.06 -10.23
C GLN A 260 -35.68 -19.64 -9.82
N ALA A 261 -35.79 -18.73 -8.84
CA ALA A 261 -37.07 -18.15 -8.43
C ALA A 261 -37.76 -17.39 -9.56
N LEU A 262 -36.99 -16.60 -10.32
CA LEU A 262 -37.52 -15.86 -11.49
C LEU A 262 -37.97 -16.80 -12.61
N GLN A 263 -37.24 -17.88 -12.86
CA GLN A 263 -37.61 -18.91 -13.84
C GLN A 263 -38.92 -19.60 -13.44
N THR A 264 -39.06 -19.96 -12.16
CA THR A 264 -40.27 -20.56 -11.61
C THR A 264 -41.49 -19.65 -11.78
N ILE A 265 -41.34 -18.34 -11.48
CA ILE A 265 -42.40 -17.36 -11.67
C ILE A 265 -42.72 -17.19 -13.17
N GLY A 266 -41.70 -17.19 -14.04
CA GLY A 266 -41.87 -17.11 -15.49
C GLY A 266 -42.65 -18.30 -16.06
N ASN A 267 -42.41 -19.51 -15.54
CA ASN A 267 -43.12 -20.73 -15.94
C ASN A 267 -44.59 -20.74 -15.46
N LEU A 268 -44.84 -20.28 -14.22
CA LEU A 268 -46.21 -20.15 -13.68
C LEU A 268 -47.08 -19.14 -14.47
N ARG A 269 -46.49 -18.19 -15.17
CA ARG A 269 -47.21 -17.21 -15.99
C ARG A 269 -47.56 -17.75 -17.39
N ARG A 270 -46.93 -18.84 -17.83
CA ARG A 270 -47.13 -19.46 -19.17
C ARG A 270 -48.08 -20.64 -19.14
N GLY A 271 -48.42 -21.21 -17.98
CA GLY A 271 -49.45 -22.20 -17.77
C GLY A 271 -50.74 -21.57 -17.28
#